data_b2636d66b25653bedd5377c973882f66
#
_entry.id   b2636d66b25653bedd5377c973882f66
#
_cell.length_a   1.000
_cell.length_b   1.000
_cell.length_c   1.000
_cell.angle_alpha   90.00
_cell.angle_beta   90.00
_cell.angle_gamma   90.00
#
_symmetry.space_group_name_H-M   'P 1'
#
loop_
_entity.id
_entity.type
_entity.pdbx_description
1 polymer ?
#
loop_
_entity_poly.entity_id
_entity_poly.type
_entity_poly.pdbx_seq_one_letter_code
_entity_poly.pdbx_strand_id
1 'polypeptide(L)'
;VPIRPGVHYQMGGIKTDVDGRCWDVNGVWKGVEGLFAAGETACVSVHGGNRLGANSLLDTVIFGRRSALGAMDYASKNSHVDFSENDWVNGEKAKFQGLLDNEPTGDLVAKLRMDMAVAMDKGLGVYRTEEGMQEALDAVQGMRERYKKVVVQDKGKAFNTNLIFALELGCMLDCAEAIAIGGIERKESRGAHSRTDFPTRDDENFMKHILLRKGPGGEVTKEYMPIVVTQWQPEERK
;
A
#
# COMPACT_ATOMS: atom_id res chain seq x y z
N VAL A 1 6.60 -27.93 -18.06
CA VAL A 1 5.49 -26.98 -18.07
C VAL A 1 6.06 -25.58 -18.00
N PRO A 2 5.80 -24.70 -18.99
CA PRO A 2 6.25 -23.32 -18.89
C PRO A 2 5.55 -22.61 -17.72
N ILE A 3 6.34 -21.97 -16.87
CA ILE A 3 5.85 -21.15 -15.76
C ILE A 3 6.35 -19.71 -15.94
N ARG A 4 5.53 -18.76 -15.55
CA ARG A 4 5.89 -17.34 -15.56
C ARG A 4 5.87 -16.81 -14.12
N PRO A 5 6.94 -16.12 -13.67
CA PRO A 5 6.92 -15.46 -12.38
C PRO A 5 5.80 -14.41 -12.36
N GLY A 6 5.08 -14.34 -11.26
CA GLY A 6 4.03 -13.34 -11.06
C GLY A 6 3.91 -12.99 -9.59
N VAL A 7 3.42 -11.79 -9.32
CA VAL A 7 3.12 -11.35 -7.95
C VAL A 7 1.92 -12.14 -7.44
N HIS A 8 2.08 -12.80 -6.28
CA HIS A 8 1.01 -13.56 -5.63
C HIS A 8 0.53 -12.88 -4.34
N TYR A 9 1.45 -12.32 -3.57
CA TYR A 9 1.17 -11.71 -2.27
C TYR A 9 2.07 -10.48 -2.07
N GLN A 10 1.47 -9.37 -1.65
CA GLN A 10 2.17 -8.13 -1.36
C GLN A 10 2.64 -8.12 0.10
N MET A 11 3.95 -8.21 0.33
CA MET A 11 4.53 -7.95 1.65
C MET A 11 4.62 -6.44 1.88
N GLY A 12 4.49 -6.04 3.14
CA GLY A 12 4.35 -4.63 3.50
C GLY A 12 2.88 -4.27 3.71
N GLY A 13 2.52 -3.01 3.53
CA GLY A 13 1.16 -2.52 3.75
C GLY A 13 1.05 -1.56 4.93
N ILE A 14 -0.14 -1.39 5.47
CA ILE A 14 -0.40 -0.50 6.60
C ILE A 14 0.34 -1.04 7.83
N LYS A 15 1.24 -0.25 8.42
CA LYS A 15 1.96 -0.64 9.63
C LYS A 15 1.00 -0.85 10.79
N THR A 16 1.09 -2.04 11.42
CA THR A 16 0.32 -2.39 12.62
C THR A 16 1.19 -2.95 13.72
N ASP A 17 0.67 -2.92 14.95
CA ASP A 17 1.16 -3.78 16.03
C ASP A 17 0.57 -5.20 15.93
N VAL A 18 0.87 -6.04 16.90
CA VAL A 18 0.39 -7.44 16.94
C VAL A 18 -1.11 -7.58 17.22
N ASP A 19 -1.79 -6.52 17.63
CA ASP A 19 -3.24 -6.46 17.83
C ASP A 19 -3.96 -5.74 16.69
N GLY A 20 -3.25 -5.51 15.58
CA GLY A 20 -3.78 -4.89 14.37
C GLY A 20 -4.01 -3.39 14.47
N ARG A 21 -3.53 -2.72 15.52
CA ARG A 21 -3.65 -1.26 15.67
C ARG A 21 -2.74 -0.57 14.68
N CYS A 22 -3.28 0.41 13.96
CA CYS A 22 -2.50 1.24 13.04
C CYS A 22 -1.88 2.47 13.73
N TRP A 23 -1.62 2.38 15.02
CA TRP A 23 -0.88 3.36 15.82
C TRP A 23 -0.09 2.65 16.92
N ASP A 24 0.96 3.29 17.40
CA ASP A 24 1.76 2.74 18.50
C ASP A 24 1.30 3.31 19.84
N VAL A 25 0.85 2.43 20.72
CA VAL A 25 0.45 2.79 22.09
C VAL A 25 1.61 3.29 22.96
N ASN A 26 2.85 2.98 22.57
CA ASN A 26 4.07 3.42 23.26
C ASN A 26 4.68 4.68 22.62
N GLY A 27 4.10 5.20 21.54
CA GLY A 27 4.53 6.41 20.86
C GLY A 27 5.84 6.32 20.06
N VAL A 28 6.33 5.10 19.77
CA VAL A 28 7.56 4.89 18.97
C VAL A 28 7.33 5.31 17.51
N TRP A 29 6.11 5.11 16.99
CA TRP A 29 5.72 5.56 15.67
C TRP A 29 4.32 6.18 15.69
N LYS A 30 4.12 7.19 14.87
CA LYS A 30 2.79 7.82 14.72
C LYS A 30 1.92 7.01 13.78
N GLY A 31 0.64 6.95 14.09
CA GLY A 31 -0.35 6.25 13.27
C GLY A 31 -1.70 6.94 13.34
N VAL A 32 -2.76 6.21 13.01
CA VAL A 32 -4.14 6.68 13.03
C VAL A 32 -4.87 5.92 14.13
N GLU A 33 -5.11 6.57 15.26
CA GLU A 33 -5.83 5.98 16.40
C GLU A 33 -7.25 5.60 15.99
N GLY A 34 -7.69 4.42 16.42
CA GLY A 34 -8.99 3.86 16.04
C GLY A 34 -9.01 3.13 14.71
N LEU A 35 -7.94 3.21 13.90
CA LEU A 35 -7.80 2.41 12.68
C LEU A 35 -7.15 1.06 13.00
N PHE A 36 -7.72 -0.01 12.44
CA PHE A 36 -7.19 -1.37 12.56
C PHE A 36 -7.01 -1.98 11.18
N ALA A 37 -5.99 -2.83 11.03
CA ALA A 37 -5.75 -3.58 9.80
C ALA A 37 -5.17 -4.97 10.11
N ALA A 38 -5.46 -5.96 9.25
CA ALA A 38 -4.95 -7.31 9.36
C ALA A 38 -4.91 -8.00 7.98
N GLY A 39 -4.13 -9.06 7.86
CA GLY A 39 -3.96 -9.81 6.61
C GLY A 39 -3.09 -9.05 5.61
N GLU A 40 -3.25 -9.34 4.33
CA GLU A 40 -2.37 -8.81 3.26
C GLU A 40 -2.28 -7.28 3.19
N THR A 41 -3.34 -6.56 3.60
CA THR A 41 -3.32 -5.09 3.65
C THR A 41 -2.44 -4.52 4.76
N ALA A 42 -2.07 -5.35 5.77
CA ALA A 42 -1.35 -4.94 6.96
C ALA A 42 0.11 -5.38 6.94
N CYS A 43 0.97 -4.63 7.61
CA CYS A 43 2.35 -5.00 7.88
C CYS A 43 2.57 -5.15 9.39
N VAL A 44 2.28 -6.35 9.90
CA VAL A 44 2.58 -6.74 11.29
C VAL A 44 4.01 -7.23 11.46
N SER A 45 4.80 -7.32 10.39
CA SER A 45 6.22 -7.71 10.37
C SER A 45 6.52 -9.21 10.37
N VAL A 46 5.54 -10.07 10.11
CA VAL A 46 5.75 -11.54 10.20
C VAL A 46 6.31 -12.17 8.92
N HIS A 47 6.27 -11.47 7.80
CA HIS A 47 6.67 -12.04 6.50
C HIS A 47 8.10 -11.70 6.07
N GLY A 48 8.72 -10.69 6.66
CA GLY A 48 10.04 -10.22 6.26
C GLY A 48 10.09 -9.77 4.80
N GLY A 49 11.17 -10.11 4.10
CA GLY A 49 11.36 -9.74 2.68
C GLY A 49 10.59 -10.63 1.70
N ASN A 50 10.08 -11.79 2.14
CA ASN A 50 9.24 -12.66 1.31
C ASN A 50 8.45 -13.64 2.17
N ARG A 51 7.16 -13.74 1.91
CA ARG A 51 6.25 -14.62 2.63
C ARG A 51 6.55 -16.10 2.37
N LEU A 52 6.54 -16.91 3.41
CA LEU A 52 6.58 -18.36 3.29
C LEU A 52 5.21 -18.91 2.85
N GLY A 53 5.21 -20.03 2.13
CA GLY A 53 4.00 -20.69 1.67
C GLY A 53 2.98 -20.91 2.78
N ALA A 54 1.69 -20.74 2.47
CA ALA A 54 0.52 -20.83 3.36
C ALA A 54 0.42 -19.75 4.46
N ASN A 55 1.48 -19.00 4.77
CA ASN A 55 1.46 -18.01 5.85
C ASN A 55 0.50 -16.83 5.59
N SER A 56 0.03 -16.61 4.35
CA SER A 56 -1.01 -15.62 4.08
C SER A 56 -2.33 -15.95 4.78
N LEU A 57 -2.76 -17.22 4.74
CA LEU A 57 -3.97 -17.65 5.43
C LEU A 57 -3.79 -17.59 6.95
N LEU A 58 -2.62 -18.01 7.44
CA LEU A 58 -2.30 -17.95 8.87
C LEU A 58 -2.34 -16.50 9.38
N ASP A 59 -1.70 -15.57 8.65
CA ASP A 59 -1.72 -14.14 8.94
C ASP A 59 -3.17 -13.62 9.00
N THR A 60 -3.96 -13.85 7.96
CA THR A 60 -5.34 -13.39 7.89
C THR A 60 -6.19 -13.90 9.05
N VAL A 61 -6.08 -15.18 9.41
CA VAL A 61 -6.89 -15.78 10.49
C VAL A 61 -6.45 -15.29 11.88
N ILE A 62 -5.13 -15.31 12.15
CA ILE A 62 -4.62 -14.98 13.50
C ILE A 62 -4.72 -13.47 13.76
N PHE A 63 -4.19 -12.64 12.86
CA PHE A 63 -4.21 -11.20 13.08
C PHE A 63 -5.57 -10.58 12.79
N GLY A 64 -6.39 -11.18 11.92
CA GLY A 64 -7.80 -10.81 11.76
C GLY A 64 -8.57 -10.95 13.05
N ARG A 65 -8.41 -12.10 13.77
CA ARG A 65 -9.02 -12.30 15.09
C ARG A 65 -8.49 -11.30 16.12
N ARG A 66 -7.16 -11.09 16.19
CA ARG A 66 -6.55 -10.16 17.16
C ARG A 66 -7.02 -8.74 16.92
N SER A 67 -7.01 -8.30 15.67
CA SER A 67 -7.47 -6.99 15.25
C SER A 67 -8.95 -6.77 15.60
N ALA A 68 -9.81 -7.77 15.36
CA ALA A 68 -11.23 -7.67 15.71
C ALA A 68 -11.44 -7.52 17.23
N LEU A 69 -10.72 -8.28 18.05
CA LEU A 69 -10.79 -8.16 19.52
C LEU A 69 -10.29 -6.79 19.99
N GLY A 70 -9.19 -6.28 19.40
CA GLY A 70 -8.67 -4.96 19.70
C GLY A 70 -9.65 -3.85 19.29
N ALA A 71 -10.29 -3.97 18.12
CA ALA A 71 -11.28 -3.02 17.65
C ALA A 71 -12.55 -3.03 18.52
N MET A 72 -13.01 -4.20 18.97
CA MET A 72 -14.15 -4.29 19.89
C MET A 72 -13.85 -3.63 21.24
N ASP A 73 -12.67 -3.86 21.80
CA ASP A 73 -12.24 -3.23 23.05
C ASP A 73 -12.17 -1.69 22.89
N TYR A 74 -11.58 -1.23 21.80
CA TYR A 74 -11.52 0.21 21.49
C TYR A 74 -12.92 0.83 21.35
N ALA A 75 -13.79 0.21 20.57
CA ALA A 75 -15.16 0.69 20.36
C ALA A 75 -15.99 0.73 21.65
N SER A 76 -15.75 -0.20 22.58
CA SER A 76 -16.45 -0.21 23.88
C SER A 76 -16.09 0.96 24.79
N LYS A 77 -14.94 1.59 24.56
CA LYS A 77 -14.39 2.71 25.36
C LYS A 77 -14.55 4.08 24.71
N ASN A 78 -14.94 4.12 23.45
CA ASN A 78 -15.04 5.35 22.68
C ASN A 78 -16.44 5.53 22.11
N SER A 79 -16.92 6.76 22.13
CA SER A 79 -18.20 7.12 21.53
C SER A 79 -18.08 7.28 20.02
N HIS A 80 -19.21 7.07 19.31
CA HIS A 80 -19.28 7.42 17.90
C HIS A 80 -19.11 8.92 17.69
N VAL A 81 -18.37 9.28 16.63
CA VAL A 81 -18.24 10.66 16.18
C VAL A 81 -19.38 10.94 15.19
N ASP A 82 -20.07 12.08 15.36
CA ASP A 82 -21.05 12.53 14.38
C ASP A 82 -20.32 13.20 13.20
N PHE A 83 -20.56 12.67 12.00
CA PHE A 83 -20.00 13.17 10.74
C PHE A 83 -21.03 13.89 9.86
N SER A 84 -22.27 14.08 10.33
CA SER A 84 -23.39 14.54 9.49
C SER A 84 -23.17 15.90 8.84
N GLU A 85 -22.42 16.80 9.48
CA GLU A 85 -22.15 18.17 9.01
C GLU A 85 -20.66 18.50 8.91
N ASN A 86 -19.81 17.50 8.74
CA ASN A 86 -18.36 17.67 8.72
C ASN A 86 -17.87 18.08 7.32
N ASP A 87 -17.01 19.09 7.24
CA ASP A 87 -16.38 19.55 5.99
C ASP A 87 -15.65 18.45 5.24
N TRP A 88 -15.08 17.49 5.97
CA TRP A 88 -14.44 16.33 5.38
C TRP A 88 -15.42 15.48 4.55
N VAL A 89 -16.61 15.18 5.11
CA VAL A 89 -17.65 14.41 4.39
C VAL A 89 -18.11 15.16 3.14
N ASN A 90 -18.25 16.47 3.22
CA ASN A 90 -18.63 17.29 2.07
C ASN A 90 -17.51 17.32 1.03
N GLY A 91 -16.24 17.34 1.45
CA GLY A 91 -15.09 17.23 0.57
C GLY A 91 -15.05 15.90 -0.18
N GLU A 92 -15.29 14.78 0.51
CA GLU A 92 -15.34 13.46 -0.14
C GLU A 92 -16.55 13.34 -1.12
N LYS A 93 -17.73 13.84 -0.75
CA LYS A 93 -18.87 13.91 -1.67
C LYS A 93 -18.54 14.72 -2.94
N ALA A 94 -17.86 15.85 -2.78
CA ALA A 94 -17.44 16.67 -3.93
C ALA A 94 -16.44 15.94 -4.84
N LYS A 95 -15.51 15.17 -4.28
CA LYS A 95 -14.59 14.32 -5.07
C LYS A 95 -15.34 13.27 -5.88
N PHE A 96 -16.31 12.56 -5.28
CA PHE A 96 -17.12 11.56 -5.98
C PHE A 96 -17.95 12.19 -7.09
N GLN A 97 -18.56 13.32 -6.82
CA GLN A 97 -19.32 14.05 -7.82
C GLN A 97 -18.42 14.55 -8.95
N GLY A 98 -17.23 15.06 -8.62
CA GLY A 98 -16.25 15.50 -9.62
C GLY A 98 -15.84 14.39 -10.59
N LEU A 99 -15.65 13.15 -10.11
CA LEU A 99 -15.38 12.00 -10.99
C LEU A 99 -16.57 11.70 -11.93
N LEU A 100 -17.81 11.83 -11.43
CA LEU A 100 -19.00 11.64 -12.24
C LEU A 100 -19.18 12.75 -13.27
N ASP A 101 -18.79 13.98 -12.96
CA ASP A 101 -18.98 15.18 -13.79
C ASP A 101 -17.86 15.37 -14.81
N ASN A 102 -16.78 14.60 -14.72
CA ASN A 102 -15.68 14.69 -15.70
C ASN A 102 -16.19 14.53 -17.14
N GLU A 103 -15.70 15.40 -18.02
CA GLU A 103 -15.97 15.39 -19.45
C GLU A 103 -15.47 14.08 -20.10
N PRO A 104 -16.13 13.59 -21.17
CA PRO A 104 -15.79 12.32 -21.82
C PRO A 104 -14.51 12.39 -22.68
N THR A 105 -13.61 13.33 -22.40
CA THR A 105 -12.37 13.56 -23.16
C THR A 105 -11.13 12.98 -22.46
N GLY A 106 -11.26 12.50 -21.23
CA GLY A 106 -10.18 11.92 -20.45
C GLY A 106 -9.97 10.43 -20.74
N ASP A 107 -9.04 9.83 -19.99
CA ASP A 107 -8.80 8.39 -20.06
C ASP A 107 -9.94 7.59 -19.44
N LEU A 108 -10.22 6.43 -20.02
CA LEU A 108 -11.06 5.43 -19.37
C LEU A 108 -10.33 4.81 -18.16
N VAL A 109 -11.08 4.50 -17.10
CA VAL A 109 -10.55 3.86 -15.89
C VAL A 109 -9.72 2.60 -16.21
N ALA A 110 -10.25 1.73 -17.08
CA ALA A 110 -9.56 0.48 -17.46
C ALA A 110 -8.25 0.74 -18.20
N LYS A 111 -8.20 1.79 -19.07
CA LYS A 111 -6.98 2.14 -19.79
C LYS A 111 -5.89 2.62 -18.83
N LEU A 112 -6.23 3.57 -17.95
CA LEU A 112 -5.26 4.13 -17.01
C LEU A 112 -4.74 3.07 -16.02
N ARG A 113 -5.63 2.15 -15.59
CA ARG A 113 -5.25 0.98 -14.78
C ARG A 113 -4.26 0.07 -15.51
N MET A 114 -4.48 -0.18 -16.80
CA MET A 114 -3.58 -1.00 -17.62
C MET A 114 -2.22 -0.31 -17.80
N ASP A 115 -2.21 0.99 -18.08
CA ASP A 115 -0.98 1.77 -18.22
C ASP A 115 -0.15 1.70 -16.93
N MET A 116 -0.79 1.82 -15.76
CA MET A 116 -0.16 1.66 -14.45
C MET A 116 0.42 0.25 -14.27
N ALA A 117 -0.35 -0.79 -14.59
CA ALA A 117 0.12 -2.17 -14.46
C ALA A 117 1.36 -2.45 -15.31
N VAL A 118 1.38 -1.95 -16.56
CA VAL A 118 2.54 -2.09 -17.46
C VAL A 118 3.77 -1.35 -16.92
N ALA A 119 3.61 -0.13 -16.40
CA ALA A 119 4.71 0.63 -15.84
C ALA A 119 5.30 -0.06 -14.59
N MET A 120 4.42 -0.56 -13.71
CA MET A 120 4.84 -1.26 -12.49
C MET A 120 5.50 -2.61 -12.80
N ASP A 121 4.97 -3.39 -13.75
CA ASP A 121 5.57 -4.66 -14.17
C ASP A 121 6.96 -4.46 -14.78
N LYS A 122 7.12 -3.42 -15.59
CA LYS A 122 8.42 -3.08 -16.20
C LYS A 122 9.46 -2.65 -15.17
N GLY A 123 9.12 -1.77 -14.24
CA GLY A 123 10.08 -1.15 -13.31
C GLY A 123 10.22 -1.87 -11.98
N LEU A 124 9.17 -2.53 -11.50
CA LEU A 124 9.12 -3.18 -10.18
C LEU A 124 8.75 -4.66 -10.25
N GLY A 125 8.94 -5.29 -11.41
CA GLY A 125 8.80 -6.74 -11.59
C GLY A 125 9.84 -7.53 -10.80
N VAL A 126 10.22 -8.71 -11.32
CA VAL A 126 11.13 -9.65 -10.61
C VAL A 126 12.52 -9.07 -10.40
N TYR A 127 13.12 -8.49 -11.45
CA TYR A 127 14.45 -7.89 -11.41
C TYR A 127 14.34 -6.38 -11.56
N ARG A 128 14.98 -5.66 -10.65
CA ARG A 128 14.83 -4.22 -10.48
C ARG A 128 16.14 -3.50 -10.62
N THR A 129 16.09 -2.27 -11.14
CA THR A 129 17.20 -1.31 -11.13
C THR A 129 16.69 0.03 -10.64
N GLU A 130 17.57 0.90 -10.15
CA GLU A 130 17.19 2.25 -9.74
C GLU A 130 16.52 3.02 -10.90
N GLU A 131 17.11 2.95 -12.09
CA GLU A 131 16.58 3.58 -13.31
C GLU A 131 15.16 3.09 -13.65
N GLY A 132 14.95 1.77 -13.72
CA GLY A 132 13.63 1.21 -14.05
C GLY A 132 12.56 1.55 -13.02
N MET A 133 12.92 1.56 -11.73
CA MET A 133 11.99 1.97 -10.67
C MET A 133 11.69 3.47 -10.72
N GLN A 134 12.67 4.31 -11.08
CA GLN A 134 12.44 5.74 -11.24
C GLN A 134 11.52 6.02 -12.44
N GLU A 135 11.73 5.35 -13.58
CA GLU A 135 10.81 5.42 -14.72
C GLU A 135 9.37 5.07 -14.34
N ALA A 136 9.20 4.01 -13.53
CA ALA A 136 7.87 3.61 -13.04
C ALA A 136 7.26 4.66 -12.11
N LEU A 137 8.05 5.25 -11.21
CA LEU A 137 7.62 6.32 -10.32
C LEU A 137 7.15 7.54 -11.11
N ASP A 138 7.96 7.98 -12.07
CA ASP A 138 7.64 9.14 -12.93
C ASP A 138 6.36 8.88 -13.73
N ALA A 139 6.18 7.67 -14.25
CA ALA A 139 4.97 7.26 -14.95
C ALA A 139 3.74 7.29 -14.03
N VAL A 140 3.84 6.77 -12.81
CA VAL A 140 2.74 6.79 -11.82
C VAL A 140 2.37 8.22 -11.44
N GLN A 141 3.35 9.08 -11.23
CA GLN A 141 3.10 10.50 -10.95
C GLN A 141 2.42 11.21 -12.12
N GLY A 142 2.84 10.94 -13.35
CA GLY A 142 2.14 11.42 -14.56
C GLY A 142 0.70 10.91 -14.66
N MET A 143 0.45 9.66 -14.24
CA MET A 143 -0.90 9.09 -14.23
C MET A 143 -1.81 9.74 -13.19
N ARG A 144 -1.30 10.30 -12.10
CA ARG A 144 -2.10 11.07 -11.14
C ARG A 144 -2.74 12.31 -11.77
N GLU A 145 -2.01 13.00 -12.66
CA GLU A 145 -2.56 14.13 -13.38
C GLU A 145 -3.65 13.69 -14.37
N ARG A 146 -3.45 12.57 -15.05
CA ARG A 146 -4.45 11.96 -15.93
C ARG A 146 -5.69 11.50 -15.16
N TYR A 147 -5.50 10.94 -13.94
CA TYR A 147 -6.58 10.48 -13.07
C TYR A 147 -7.57 11.60 -12.70
N LYS A 148 -7.12 12.84 -12.55
CA LYS A 148 -8.00 13.99 -12.28
C LYS A 148 -9.09 14.17 -13.35
N LYS A 149 -8.85 13.65 -14.55
CA LYS A 149 -9.76 13.75 -15.72
C LYS A 149 -10.29 12.38 -16.16
N VAL A 150 -10.17 11.34 -15.31
CA VAL A 150 -10.63 9.99 -15.66
C VAL A 150 -12.13 9.98 -15.92
N VAL A 151 -12.54 9.22 -16.93
CA VAL A 151 -13.94 9.17 -17.36
C VAL A 151 -14.67 8.03 -16.68
N VAL A 152 -15.68 8.36 -15.90
CA VAL A 152 -16.68 7.40 -15.39
C VAL A 152 -17.85 7.42 -16.37
N GLN A 153 -17.98 6.33 -17.15
CA GLN A 153 -18.97 6.24 -18.22
C GLN A 153 -20.40 6.04 -17.67
N ASP A 154 -20.53 5.20 -16.63
CA ASP A 154 -21.82 5.00 -15.96
C ASP A 154 -22.09 6.17 -15.00
N LYS A 155 -23.16 6.90 -15.25
CA LYS A 155 -23.61 8.04 -14.41
C LYS A 155 -24.71 7.65 -13.43
N GLY A 156 -25.05 6.36 -13.36
CA GLY A 156 -26.06 5.83 -12.44
C GLY A 156 -25.63 5.96 -10.97
N LYS A 157 -26.63 6.06 -10.07
CA LYS A 157 -26.38 6.19 -8.63
C LYS A 157 -26.48 4.87 -7.87
N ALA A 158 -26.93 3.79 -8.51
CA ALA A 158 -27.07 2.48 -7.91
C ALA A 158 -26.19 1.47 -8.64
N PHE A 159 -25.46 0.64 -7.88
CA PHE A 159 -24.57 -0.40 -8.42
C PHE A 159 -23.55 0.11 -9.47
N ASN A 160 -23.09 1.35 -9.35
CA ASN A 160 -22.13 1.94 -10.27
C ASN A 160 -20.72 1.40 -9.99
N THR A 161 -20.42 0.23 -10.55
CA THR A 161 -19.09 -0.40 -10.44
C THR A 161 -18.01 0.40 -11.17
N ASN A 162 -18.35 1.19 -12.19
CA ASN A 162 -17.40 2.03 -12.90
C ASN A 162 -16.87 3.16 -12.01
N LEU A 163 -17.75 3.76 -11.19
CA LEU A 163 -17.33 4.73 -10.18
C LEU A 163 -16.47 4.08 -9.09
N ILE A 164 -16.83 2.88 -8.61
CA ILE A 164 -16.01 2.15 -7.63
C ILE A 164 -14.62 1.89 -8.19
N PHE A 165 -14.49 1.42 -9.42
CA PHE A 165 -13.18 1.19 -10.05
C PHE A 165 -12.39 2.47 -10.27
N ALA A 166 -13.05 3.61 -10.50
CA ALA A 166 -12.38 4.90 -10.55
C ALA A 166 -11.79 5.28 -9.17
N LEU A 167 -12.55 5.10 -8.09
CA LEU A 167 -12.09 5.35 -6.72
C LEU A 167 -10.94 4.43 -6.31
N GLU A 168 -11.07 3.13 -6.60
CA GLU A 168 -10.01 2.14 -6.38
C GLU A 168 -8.72 2.52 -7.12
N LEU A 169 -8.82 2.96 -8.38
CA LEU A 169 -7.66 3.38 -9.17
C LEU A 169 -6.89 4.54 -8.50
N GLY A 170 -7.60 5.48 -7.89
CA GLY A 170 -6.96 6.53 -7.09
C GLY A 170 -6.11 5.96 -5.95
N CYS A 171 -6.66 5.02 -5.18
CA CYS A 171 -5.93 4.32 -4.11
C CYS A 171 -4.78 3.46 -4.66
N MET A 172 -4.98 2.80 -5.81
CA MET A 172 -3.93 1.99 -6.45
C MET A 172 -2.74 2.85 -6.88
N LEU A 173 -2.96 4.07 -7.37
CA LEU A 173 -1.89 5.00 -7.69
C LEU A 173 -1.10 5.43 -6.45
N ASP A 174 -1.77 5.60 -5.29
CA ASP A 174 -1.10 5.87 -4.02
C ASP A 174 -0.22 4.70 -3.58
N CYS A 175 -0.73 3.47 -3.68
CA CYS A 175 0.05 2.27 -3.37
C CYS A 175 1.23 2.09 -4.34
N ALA A 176 1.02 2.29 -5.64
CA ALA A 176 2.07 2.17 -6.65
C ALA A 176 3.22 3.17 -6.41
N GLU A 177 2.91 4.42 -6.08
CA GLU A 177 3.89 5.43 -5.70
C GLU A 177 4.69 5.01 -4.46
N ALA A 178 4.01 4.53 -3.42
CA ALA A 178 4.66 4.07 -2.19
C ALA A 178 5.58 2.85 -2.45
N ILE A 179 5.15 1.89 -3.27
CA ILE A 179 5.96 0.71 -3.65
C ILE A 179 7.21 1.16 -4.41
N ALA A 180 7.09 2.09 -5.36
CA ALA A 180 8.21 2.58 -6.16
C ALA A 180 9.23 3.33 -5.27
N ILE A 181 8.77 4.26 -4.44
CA ILE A 181 9.63 5.01 -3.50
C ILE A 181 10.33 4.06 -2.53
N GLY A 182 9.60 3.12 -1.94
CA GLY A 182 10.18 2.13 -1.02
C GLY A 182 11.20 1.21 -1.70
N GLY A 183 10.96 0.82 -2.95
CA GLY A 183 11.88 0.03 -3.75
C GLY A 183 13.18 0.76 -4.10
N ILE A 184 13.09 2.02 -4.52
CA ILE A 184 14.24 2.88 -4.84
C ILE A 184 15.10 3.10 -3.58
N GLU A 185 14.44 3.36 -2.44
CA GLU A 185 15.11 3.63 -1.18
C GLU A 185 15.90 2.43 -0.65
N ARG A 186 15.43 1.20 -0.89
CA ARG A 186 16.08 -0.02 -0.44
C ARG A 186 17.19 -0.46 -1.40
N LYS A 187 18.41 -0.07 -1.11
CA LYS A 187 19.61 -0.34 -1.93
C LYS A 187 20.28 -1.67 -1.54
N GLU A 188 19.49 -2.74 -1.57
CA GLU A 188 19.91 -4.12 -1.31
C GLU A 188 19.01 -5.09 -2.06
N SER A 189 19.36 -6.37 -2.07
CA SER A 189 18.47 -7.47 -2.45
C SER A 189 18.07 -8.26 -1.20
N ARG A 190 16.74 -8.39 -0.97
CA ARG A 190 16.20 -9.11 0.20
C ARG A 190 14.86 -9.74 -0.13
N GLY A 191 14.77 -11.06 -0.04
CA GLY A 191 13.53 -11.80 -0.32
C GLY A 191 13.06 -11.60 -1.75
N ALA A 192 11.86 -11.06 -1.94
CA ALA A 192 11.31 -10.78 -3.26
C ALA A 192 11.84 -9.48 -3.89
N HIS A 193 12.47 -8.61 -3.11
CA HIS A 193 13.12 -7.41 -3.63
C HIS A 193 14.49 -7.76 -4.19
N SER A 194 14.58 -7.97 -5.51
CA SER A 194 15.80 -8.35 -6.20
C SER A 194 16.32 -7.18 -7.04
N ARG A 195 17.41 -6.57 -6.59
CA ARG A 195 18.11 -5.45 -7.24
C ARG A 195 19.33 -5.95 -8.01
N THR A 196 19.36 -5.83 -9.33
CA THR A 196 20.53 -6.22 -10.13
C THR A 196 21.69 -5.24 -9.96
N ASP A 197 21.42 -4.00 -9.58
CA ASP A 197 22.38 -2.96 -9.23
C ASP A 197 22.88 -3.05 -7.77
N PHE A 198 22.16 -3.73 -6.88
CA PHE A 198 22.52 -4.02 -5.49
C PHE A 198 22.19 -5.48 -5.15
N PRO A 199 22.96 -6.46 -5.69
CA PRO A 199 22.56 -7.88 -5.66
C PRO A 199 22.70 -8.55 -4.29
N THR A 200 23.38 -7.93 -3.34
CA THR A 200 23.63 -8.49 -2.01
C THR A 200 22.65 -7.96 -0.96
N ARG A 201 22.42 -8.76 0.08
CA ARG A 201 21.71 -8.34 1.30
C ARG A 201 22.61 -7.46 2.15
N ASP A 202 22.05 -6.41 2.73
CA ASP A 202 22.75 -5.47 3.61
C ASP A 202 22.00 -5.35 4.95
N ASP A 203 22.39 -6.20 5.92
CA ASP A 203 21.78 -6.21 7.24
C ASP A 203 22.18 -5.02 8.10
N GLU A 204 23.35 -4.42 7.84
CA GLU A 204 23.80 -3.26 8.61
C GLU A 204 22.92 -2.03 8.34
N ASN A 205 22.61 -1.77 7.08
CA ASN A 205 21.88 -0.56 6.69
C ASN A 205 20.39 -0.78 6.50
N PHE A 206 19.94 -2.01 6.18
CA PHE A 206 18.56 -2.28 5.76
C PHE A 206 17.80 -3.34 6.58
N MET A 207 18.32 -3.80 7.72
CA MET A 207 17.54 -4.64 8.64
C MET A 207 16.52 -3.79 9.42
N LYS A 208 15.66 -3.09 8.67
CA LYS A 208 14.67 -2.14 9.15
C LYS A 208 13.50 -2.01 8.18
N HIS A 209 12.36 -1.53 8.68
CA HIS A 209 11.25 -1.09 7.84
C HIS A 209 11.50 0.30 7.30
N ILE A 210 11.01 0.55 6.09
CA ILE A 210 10.87 1.90 5.51
C ILE A 210 9.40 2.26 5.67
N LEU A 211 9.11 3.30 6.46
CA LEU A 211 7.77 3.83 6.65
C LEU A 211 7.60 5.04 5.75
N LEU A 212 6.54 5.03 4.96
CA LEU A 212 6.20 6.13 4.07
C LEU A 212 4.92 6.79 4.57
N ARG A 213 4.92 8.12 4.58
CA ARG A 213 3.75 8.93 4.92
C ARG A 213 3.53 9.96 3.85
N LYS A 214 2.28 10.09 3.43
CA LYS A 214 1.85 11.14 2.52
C LYS A 214 1.24 12.28 3.31
N GLY A 215 1.80 13.46 3.18
CA GLY A 215 1.29 14.68 3.79
C GLY A 215 0.11 15.28 3.02
N PRO A 216 -0.57 16.28 3.60
CA PRO A 216 -1.74 16.94 3.00
C PRO A 216 -1.47 17.58 1.64
N GLY A 217 -0.23 18.03 1.40
CA GLY A 217 0.22 18.59 0.12
C GLY A 217 0.61 17.55 -0.94
N GLY A 218 0.56 16.25 -0.58
CA GLY A 218 0.97 15.16 -1.45
C GLY A 218 2.45 14.78 -1.33
N GLU A 219 3.22 15.48 -0.52
CA GLU A 219 4.61 15.17 -0.21
C GLU A 219 4.73 13.82 0.51
N VAL A 220 5.74 13.03 0.14
CA VAL A 220 6.01 11.74 0.79
C VAL A 220 7.25 11.87 1.68
N THR A 221 7.07 11.63 2.97
CA THR A 221 8.16 11.55 3.95
C THR A 221 8.55 10.10 4.22
N LYS A 222 9.83 9.88 4.52
CA LYS A 222 10.41 8.56 4.80
C LYS A 222 10.91 8.52 6.24
N GLU A 223 10.57 7.46 6.94
CA GLU A 223 11.09 7.16 8.28
C GLU A 223 11.58 5.70 8.30
N TYR A 224 12.50 5.40 9.20
CA TYR A 224 13.01 4.04 9.38
C TYR A 224 12.66 3.52 10.76
N MET A 225 12.24 2.27 10.82
CA MET A 225 11.92 1.60 12.06
C MET A 225 12.67 0.26 12.12
N PRO A 226 13.45 -0.01 13.18
CA PRO A 226 14.14 -1.27 13.33
C PRO A 226 13.14 -2.43 13.39
N ILE A 227 13.55 -3.59 12.89
CA ILE A 227 12.79 -4.84 13.10
C ILE A 227 13.05 -5.38 14.50
N VAL A 228 12.12 -6.19 15.00
CA VAL A 228 12.30 -6.93 16.27
C VAL A 228 12.80 -8.32 15.92
N VAL A 229 14.04 -8.64 16.33
CA VAL A 229 14.60 -9.98 16.25
C VAL A 229 14.47 -10.62 17.61
N THR A 230 13.70 -11.71 17.71
CA THR A 230 13.43 -12.36 18.99
C THR A 230 14.32 -13.59 19.22
N GLN A 231 14.00 -14.69 18.56
CA GLN A 231 14.64 -15.99 18.80
C GLN A 231 15.69 -16.36 17.74
N TRP A 232 15.42 -16.04 16.47
CA TRP A 232 16.25 -16.47 15.34
C TRP A 232 16.84 -15.28 14.63
N GLN A 233 18.13 -15.37 14.29
CA GLN A 233 18.80 -14.39 13.45
C GLN A 233 18.43 -14.63 11.96
N PRO A 234 18.38 -13.58 11.14
CA PRO A 234 18.19 -13.73 9.72
C PRO A 234 19.34 -14.53 9.09
N GLU A 235 19.01 -15.57 8.33
CA GLU A 235 19.99 -16.39 7.60
C GLU A 235 19.79 -16.25 6.09
N GLU A 236 20.84 -16.55 5.33
CA GLU A 236 20.72 -16.65 3.88
C GLU A 236 19.95 -17.92 3.51
N ARG A 237 19.04 -17.77 2.57
CA ARG A 237 18.31 -18.90 1.99
C ARG A 237 19.27 -19.65 1.07
N LYS A 238 19.63 -20.89 1.45
CA LYS A 238 20.42 -21.81 0.63
C LYS A 238 19.55 -22.47 -0.43
#